data_11dce61a8b50650c390a5c70c34f1783
#
_entry.id   11dce61a8b50650c390a5c70c34f1783
#
_cell.length_a   1.000
_cell.length_b   1.000
_cell.length_c   1.000
_cell.angle_alpha   90.00
_cell.angle_beta   90.00
_cell.angle_gamma   90.00
#
_symmetry.space_group_name_H-M   'P 1'
#
loop_
_entity.id
_entity.type
_entity.pdbx_description
1 polymer ?
#
loop_
_entity_poly.entity_id
_entity_poly.type
_entity_poly.pdbx_seq_one_letter_code
_entity_poly.pdbx_strand_id
1 'polypeptide(L)'
;MNQPLPTITLRPALVADASAIVALIDDLMPFLTLHPDGAGAEKFIEHCRQPSIENYLSLPNYAYQLAHIDGELAGVVAMRDNTHLFHMFVPRALHRRGMARRLWQAARDASLARGGVTAFTVNSSLYALPLYESLGFAATGPKVETGGIAFVPMRMELTA
;
A
#
# COMPACT_ATOMS: atom_id res chain seq x y z
N MET A 1 -8.93 24.87 -3.44
CA MET A 1 -7.46 24.98 -3.35
C MET A 1 -6.90 23.86 -2.48
N ASN A 2 -5.95 23.17 -3.00
CA ASN A 2 -5.29 22.12 -2.22
C ASN A 2 -4.32 22.78 -1.24
N GLN A 3 -4.61 22.66 0.04
CA GLN A 3 -3.64 23.08 1.04
C GLN A 3 -2.54 22.05 1.14
N PRO A 4 -1.28 22.47 1.35
CA PRO A 4 -0.20 21.52 1.57
C PRO A 4 -0.50 20.67 2.81
N LEU A 5 -0.04 19.42 2.79
CA LEU A 5 -0.15 18.56 3.95
C LEU A 5 0.67 19.15 5.11
N PRO A 6 0.15 19.10 6.34
CA PRO A 6 0.95 19.47 7.52
C PRO A 6 2.15 18.53 7.66
N THR A 7 3.01 18.82 8.62
CA THR A 7 4.23 18.02 8.86
C THR A 7 3.87 16.55 9.05
N ILE A 8 4.49 15.70 8.23
CA ILE A 8 4.30 14.25 8.25
C ILE A 8 5.50 13.62 8.92
N THR A 9 5.27 12.73 9.87
CA THR A 9 6.32 11.89 10.45
C THR A 9 6.19 10.48 9.88
N LEU A 10 7.33 9.90 9.52
CA LEU A 10 7.43 8.53 9.00
C LEU A 10 8.27 7.70 9.96
N ARG A 11 7.83 6.49 10.23
CA ARG A 11 8.59 5.54 11.05
C ARG A 11 8.33 4.10 10.62
N PRO A 12 9.27 3.19 10.90
CA PRO A 12 9.00 1.77 10.75
C PRO A 12 7.82 1.34 11.63
N ALA A 13 6.99 0.45 11.13
CA ALA A 13 5.88 -0.09 11.90
C ALA A 13 6.35 -1.17 12.87
N LEU A 14 5.66 -1.28 13.99
CA LEU A 14 5.85 -2.33 14.99
C LEU A 14 4.64 -3.26 14.98
N VAL A 15 4.78 -4.47 15.52
CA VAL A 15 3.67 -5.43 15.60
C VAL A 15 2.48 -4.80 16.35
N ALA A 16 2.73 -3.96 17.35
CA ALA A 16 1.69 -3.27 18.09
C ALA A 16 0.85 -2.30 17.24
N ASP A 17 1.32 -1.95 16.04
CA ASP A 17 0.59 -1.08 15.10
C ASP A 17 -0.48 -1.83 14.30
N ALA A 18 -0.54 -3.15 14.39
CA ALA A 18 -1.43 -3.96 13.57
C ALA A 18 -2.90 -3.53 13.68
N SER A 19 -3.39 -3.22 14.87
CA SER A 19 -4.79 -2.82 15.07
C SER A 19 -5.14 -1.55 14.28
N ALA A 20 -4.24 -0.56 14.27
CA ALA A 20 -4.47 0.68 13.55
C ALA A 20 -4.44 0.44 12.03
N ILE A 21 -3.53 -0.41 11.56
CA ILE A 21 -3.45 -0.79 10.14
C ILE A 21 -4.72 -1.51 9.71
N VAL A 22 -5.19 -2.47 10.50
CA VAL A 22 -6.42 -3.23 10.22
C VAL A 22 -7.62 -2.29 10.13
N ALA A 23 -7.75 -1.35 11.06
CA ALA A 23 -8.85 -0.38 11.04
C ALA A 23 -8.84 0.46 9.76
N LEU A 24 -7.66 0.88 9.31
CA LEU A 24 -7.53 1.63 8.06
C LEU A 24 -7.94 0.77 6.85
N ILE A 25 -7.48 -0.46 6.78
CA ILE A 25 -7.82 -1.38 5.69
C ILE A 25 -9.33 -1.64 5.66
N ASP A 26 -9.93 -1.88 6.81
CA ASP A 26 -11.39 -2.11 6.91
C ASP A 26 -12.18 -0.93 6.37
N ASP A 27 -11.76 0.29 6.66
CA ASP A 27 -12.42 1.48 6.14
C ASP A 27 -12.32 1.59 4.61
N LEU A 28 -11.25 1.07 4.04
CA LEU A 28 -11.01 1.12 2.60
C LEU A 28 -11.50 -0.13 1.86
N MET A 29 -12.01 -1.13 2.56
CA MET A 29 -12.37 -2.41 1.95
C MET A 29 -13.29 -2.30 0.74
N PRO A 30 -14.29 -1.39 0.70
CA PRO A 30 -15.14 -1.23 -0.49
C PRO A 30 -14.38 -0.87 -1.76
N PHE A 31 -13.19 -0.26 -1.65
CA PHE A 31 -12.36 0.06 -2.82
C PHE A 31 -11.49 -1.12 -3.27
N LEU A 32 -11.38 -2.17 -2.45
CA LEU A 32 -10.43 -3.26 -2.65
C LEU A 32 -11.10 -4.52 -3.19
N THR A 33 -12.41 -4.67 -3.01
CA THR A 33 -13.15 -5.87 -3.39
C THR A 33 -14.10 -5.57 -4.55
N LEU A 34 -14.45 -6.62 -5.34
CA LEU A 34 -15.39 -6.49 -6.46
C LEU A 34 -16.79 -6.11 -5.98
N HIS A 35 -17.21 -6.66 -4.83
CA HIS A 35 -18.47 -6.30 -4.20
C HIS A 35 -18.21 -5.43 -2.97
N PRO A 36 -18.91 -4.29 -2.82
CA PRO A 36 -18.67 -3.37 -1.69
C PRO A 36 -18.82 -4.00 -0.32
N ASP A 37 -19.63 -5.06 -0.19
CA ASP A 37 -19.82 -5.79 1.07
C ASP A 37 -18.76 -6.88 1.28
N GLY A 38 -17.82 -7.05 0.34
CA GLY A 38 -16.77 -8.04 0.43
C GLY A 38 -17.18 -9.46 0.03
N ALA A 39 -18.39 -9.64 -0.50
CA ALA A 39 -18.86 -10.96 -0.90
C ALA A 39 -17.91 -11.60 -1.93
N GLY A 40 -17.53 -12.85 -1.70
CA GLY A 40 -16.61 -13.60 -2.55
C GLY A 40 -15.13 -13.34 -2.26
N ALA A 41 -14.80 -12.37 -1.42
CA ALA A 41 -13.42 -12.00 -1.11
C ALA A 41 -12.97 -12.43 0.30
N GLU A 42 -13.56 -13.48 0.85
CA GLU A 42 -13.34 -13.90 2.22
C GLU A 42 -11.87 -14.21 2.52
N LYS A 43 -11.16 -14.87 1.59
CA LYS A 43 -9.73 -15.15 1.76
C LYS A 43 -8.88 -13.88 1.77
N PHE A 44 -9.17 -12.95 0.86
CA PHE A 44 -8.49 -11.67 0.82
C PHE A 44 -8.71 -10.89 2.12
N ILE A 45 -9.97 -10.84 2.59
CA ILE A 45 -10.33 -10.16 3.83
C ILE A 45 -9.61 -10.80 5.02
N GLU A 46 -9.52 -12.13 5.07
CA GLU A 46 -8.79 -12.83 6.13
C GLU A 46 -7.32 -12.40 6.18
N HIS A 47 -6.68 -12.25 5.01
CA HIS A 47 -5.28 -11.80 4.95
C HIS A 47 -5.10 -10.34 5.37
N CYS A 48 -6.19 -9.59 5.51
CA CYS A 48 -6.18 -8.21 6.00
C CYS A 48 -6.59 -8.08 7.47
N ARG A 49 -6.85 -9.20 8.14
CA ARG A 49 -7.22 -9.21 9.56
C ARG A 49 -5.99 -9.19 10.45
N GLN A 50 -6.22 -8.93 11.73
CA GLN A 50 -5.15 -8.70 12.68
C GLN A 50 -4.09 -9.81 12.73
N PRO A 51 -4.44 -11.12 12.82
CA PRO A 51 -3.41 -12.15 12.87
C PRO A 51 -2.49 -12.15 11.65
N SER A 52 -3.05 -11.91 10.47
CA SER A 52 -2.26 -11.85 9.23
C SER A 52 -1.36 -10.62 9.21
N ILE A 53 -1.88 -9.46 9.58
CA ILE A 53 -1.08 -8.23 9.61
C ILE A 53 0.04 -8.34 10.64
N GLU A 54 -0.23 -8.86 11.83
CA GLU A 54 0.81 -9.10 12.83
C GLU A 54 1.90 -10.03 12.28
N ASN A 55 1.51 -11.06 11.55
CA ASN A 55 2.45 -11.98 10.92
C ASN A 55 3.35 -11.26 9.91
N TYR A 56 2.78 -10.46 9.00
CA TYR A 56 3.57 -9.70 8.04
C TYR A 56 4.53 -8.74 8.74
N LEU A 57 4.08 -8.06 9.79
CA LEU A 57 4.93 -7.13 10.54
C LEU A 57 6.11 -7.84 11.22
N SER A 58 5.99 -9.13 11.47
CA SER A 58 7.03 -9.94 12.12
C SER A 58 8.05 -10.53 11.14
N LEU A 59 7.73 -10.57 9.84
CA LEU A 59 8.56 -11.23 8.86
C LEU A 59 9.65 -10.30 8.32
N PRO A 60 10.90 -10.78 8.17
CA PRO A 60 12.02 -9.93 7.74
C PRO A 60 11.94 -9.47 6.29
N ASN A 61 11.16 -10.16 5.45
CA ASN A 61 11.02 -9.78 4.04
C ASN A 61 9.90 -8.77 3.79
N TYR A 62 9.17 -8.34 4.82
CA TYR A 62 8.16 -7.29 4.73
C TYR A 62 8.66 -6.05 5.48
N ALA A 63 8.68 -4.91 4.81
CA ALA A 63 9.10 -3.64 5.41
C ALA A 63 7.93 -2.66 5.42
N TYR A 64 7.36 -2.45 6.58
CA TYR A 64 6.22 -1.54 6.78
C TYR A 64 6.68 -0.23 7.35
N GLN A 65 6.17 0.87 6.80
CA GLN A 65 6.34 2.22 7.34
C GLN A 65 4.98 2.86 7.56
N LEU A 66 4.86 3.63 8.62
CA LEU A 66 3.66 4.39 8.94
C LEU A 66 3.94 5.88 8.82
N ALA A 67 2.97 6.60 8.31
CA ALA A 67 2.96 8.05 8.31
C ALA A 67 1.94 8.55 9.33
N HIS A 68 2.30 9.58 10.08
CA HIS A 68 1.42 10.23 11.06
C HIS A 68 1.37 11.72 10.81
N ILE A 69 0.22 12.32 11.06
CA ILE A 69 -0.02 13.76 11.09
C ILE A 69 -0.66 14.07 12.42
N ASP A 70 -0.02 14.92 13.23
CA ASP A 70 -0.52 15.30 14.56
C ASP A 70 -0.87 14.08 15.44
N GLY A 71 -0.04 13.03 15.35
CA GLY A 71 -0.22 11.81 16.13
C GLY A 71 -1.25 10.83 15.58
N GLU A 72 -1.95 11.17 14.50
CA GLU A 72 -2.94 10.29 13.89
C GLU A 72 -2.35 9.57 12.66
N LEU A 73 -2.76 8.32 12.46
CA LEU A 73 -2.30 7.53 11.32
C LEU A 73 -2.78 8.17 10.01
N ALA A 74 -1.83 8.54 9.16
CA ALA A 74 -2.08 9.19 7.88
C ALA A 74 -1.80 8.28 6.69
N GLY A 75 -1.22 7.11 6.91
CA GLY A 75 -0.98 6.16 5.84
C GLY A 75 -0.06 5.04 6.25
N VAL A 76 -0.08 3.98 5.45
CA VAL A 76 0.79 2.82 5.62
C VAL A 76 1.31 2.40 4.25
N VAL A 77 2.57 2.00 4.20
CA VAL A 77 3.19 1.45 2.99
C VAL A 77 4.05 0.25 3.37
N ALA A 78 4.02 -0.79 2.56
CA ALA A 78 4.81 -2.00 2.81
C ALA A 78 5.44 -2.51 1.53
N MET A 79 6.74 -2.82 1.60
CA MET A 79 7.46 -3.52 0.54
C MET A 79 7.65 -4.97 0.96
N ARG A 80 7.47 -5.88 0.02
CA ARG A 80 7.77 -7.30 0.18
C ARG A 80 8.97 -7.65 -0.70
N ASP A 81 9.91 -8.40 -0.14
CA ASP A 81 11.12 -8.82 -0.86
C ASP A 81 11.87 -7.65 -1.50
N ASN A 82 11.77 -6.49 -0.88
CA ASN A 82 12.44 -5.25 -1.26
C ASN A 82 12.04 -4.67 -2.63
N THR A 83 11.19 -5.33 -3.40
CA THR A 83 10.85 -4.92 -4.77
C THR A 83 9.37 -4.86 -5.07
N HIS A 84 8.53 -5.55 -4.31
CA HIS A 84 7.09 -5.58 -4.55
C HIS A 84 6.36 -4.68 -3.56
N LEU A 85 5.65 -3.68 -4.08
CA LEU A 85 4.80 -2.83 -3.26
C LEU A 85 3.55 -3.65 -2.86
N PHE A 86 3.56 -4.13 -1.62
CA PHE A 86 2.58 -5.08 -1.12
C PHE A 86 1.32 -4.40 -0.59
N HIS A 87 1.48 -3.37 0.23
CA HIS A 87 0.38 -2.59 0.78
C HIS A 87 0.69 -1.11 0.68
N MET A 88 -0.30 -0.31 0.31
CA MET A 88 -0.25 1.14 0.42
C MET A 88 -1.68 1.64 0.62
N PHE A 89 -1.95 2.16 1.81
CA PHE A 89 -3.28 2.61 2.19
C PHE A 89 -3.22 4.00 2.79
N VAL A 90 -4.16 4.84 2.36
CA VAL A 90 -4.28 6.23 2.81
C VAL A 90 -5.73 6.47 3.25
N PRO A 91 -5.98 7.07 4.43
CA PRO A 91 -7.33 7.41 4.85
C PRO A 91 -8.07 8.24 3.78
N ARG A 92 -9.37 8.00 3.64
CA ARG A 92 -10.20 8.69 2.61
C ARG A 92 -10.05 10.19 2.64
N ALA A 93 -9.99 10.78 3.84
CA ALA A 93 -9.88 12.23 4.01
C ALA A 93 -8.59 12.80 3.42
N LEU A 94 -7.58 11.96 3.20
CA LEU A 94 -6.28 12.39 2.69
C LEU A 94 -6.05 11.99 1.23
N HIS A 95 -7.04 11.40 0.57
CA HIS A 95 -6.93 11.05 -0.86
C HIS A 95 -6.74 12.30 -1.71
N ARG A 96 -5.96 12.18 -2.78
CA ARG A 96 -5.67 13.25 -3.74
C ARG A 96 -4.95 14.46 -3.14
N ARG A 97 -4.24 14.25 -2.02
CA ARG A 97 -3.47 15.30 -1.36
C ARG A 97 -1.97 15.01 -1.37
N GLY A 98 -1.52 14.03 -2.16
CA GLY A 98 -0.12 13.68 -2.30
C GLY A 98 0.42 12.75 -1.24
N MET A 99 -0.42 12.21 -0.36
CA MET A 99 0.02 11.31 0.71
C MET A 99 0.58 9.99 0.18
N ALA A 100 -0.09 9.39 -0.80
CA ALA A 100 0.38 8.14 -1.40
C ALA A 100 1.74 8.32 -2.07
N ARG A 101 1.97 9.45 -2.74
CA ARG A 101 3.27 9.75 -3.34
C ARG A 101 4.36 9.86 -2.28
N ARG A 102 4.06 10.48 -1.14
CA ARG A 102 5.01 10.59 -0.03
C ARG A 102 5.37 9.21 0.55
N LEU A 103 4.36 8.36 0.73
CA LEU A 103 4.57 7.01 1.21
C LEU A 103 5.41 6.19 0.22
N TRP A 104 5.09 6.29 -1.06
CA TRP A 104 5.84 5.59 -2.10
C TRP A 104 7.30 6.05 -2.13
N GLN A 105 7.55 7.36 -2.07
CA GLN A 105 8.92 7.89 -2.05
C GLN A 105 9.72 7.35 -0.88
N ALA A 106 9.12 7.29 0.32
CA ALA A 106 9.78 6.76 1.50
C ALA A 106 10.12 5.26 1.34
N ALA A 107 9.17 4.48 0.85
CA ALA A 107 9.37 3.04 0.64
C ALA A 107 10.43 2.78 -0.45
N ARG A 108 10.36 3.52 -1.55
CA ARG A 108 11.31 3.43 -2.64
C ARG A 108 12.73 3.76 -2.18
N ASP A 109 12.89 4.88 -1.48
CA ASP A 109 14.20 5.31 -0.99
C ASP A 109 14.81 4.26 -0.04
N ALA A 110 14.00 3.71 0.86
CA ALA A 110 14.45 2.66 1.78
C ALA A 110 14.87 1.40 1.02
N SER A 111 14.11 0.99 0.01
CA SER A 111 14.45 -0.17 -0.81
C SER A 111 15.74 0.03 -1.61
N LEU A 112 15.89 1.21 -2.20
CA LEU A 112 17.11 1.55 -2.94
C LEU A 112 18.33 1.57 -2.02
N ALA A 113 18.18 2.06 -0.79
CA ALA A 113 19.26 2.08 0.20
C ALA A 113 19.70 0.67 0.60
N ARG A 114 18.79 -0.31 0.61
CA ARG A 114 19.13 -1.70 0.88
C ARG A 114 19.90 -2.35 -0.26
N GLY A 115 19.76 -1.82 -1.49
CA GLY A 115 20.48 -2.28 -2.67
C GLY A 115 19.83 -3.44 -3.41
N GLY A 116 20.35 -3.72 -4.59
CA GLY A 116 19.92 -4.88 -5.40
C GLY A 116 18.62 -4.71 -6.16
N VAL A 117 18.04 -3.50 -6.19
CA VAL A 117 16.76 -3.26 -6.84
C VAL A 117 16.98 -2.78 -8.28
N THR A 118 16.37 -3.47 -9.25
CA THR A 118 16.41 -3.07 -10.67
C THR A 118 15.03 -2.68 -11.18
N ALA A 119 13.98 -3.07 -10.48
CA ALA A 119 12.61 -2.74 -10.82
C ALA A 119 11.72 -2.88 -9.60
N PHE A 120 10.57 -2.22 -9.64
CA PHE A 120 9.51 -2.40 -8.64
C PHE A 120 8.27 -2.97 -9.32
N THR A 121 7.51 -3.76 -8.58
CA THR A 121 6.22 -4.28 -9.04
C THR A 121 5.11 -3.93 -8.06
N VAL A 122 3.88 -3.90 -8.56
CA VAL A 122 2.69 -3.71 -7.74
C VAL A 122 1.51 -4.40 -8.44
N ASN A 123 0.58 -4.94 -7.66
CA ASN A 123 -0.71 -5.36 -8.16
C ASN A 123 -1.71 -4.27 -7.76
N SER A 124 -2.05 -3.41 -8.73
CA SER A 124 -2.90 -2.25 -8.47
C SER A 124 -4.37 -2.64 -8.39
N SER A 125 -5.08 -2.16 -7.36
CA SER A 125 -6.54 -2.18 -7.41
C SER A 125 -7.01 -1.33 -8.60
N LEU A 126 -8.24 -1.55 -9.07
CA LEU A 126 -8.77 -0.76 -10.19
C LEU A 126 -8.91 0.72 -9.79
N TYR A 127 -9.24 0.96 -8.53
CA TYR A 127 -9.37 2.33 -8.00
C TYR A 127 -8.02 3.08 -8.02
N ALA A 128 -6.93 2.39 -7.71
CA ALA A 128 -5.62 3.01 -7.57
C ALA A 128 -4.82 3.06 -8.89
N LEU A 129 -5.32 2.47 -9.96
CA LEU A 129 -4.60 2.38 -11.22
C LEU A 129 -4.06 3.73 -11.73
N PRO A 130 -4.86 4.82 -11.78
CA PRO A 130 -4.34 6.12 -12.22
C PRO A 130 -3.22 6.65 -11.31
N LEU A 131 -3.29 6.38 -10.00
CA LEU A 131 -2.23 6.77 -9.09
C LEU A 131 -0.92 6.09 -9.46
N TYR A 132 -0.92 4.77 -9.62
CA TYR A 132 0.31 4.05 -9.92
C TYR A 132 0.88 4.43 -11.28
N GLU A 133 0.01 4.69 -12.27
CA GLU A 133 0.48 5.22 -13.55
C GLU A 133 1.19 6.56 -13.36
N SER A 134 0.64 7.44 -12.53
CA SER A 134 1.24 8.75 -12.24
C SER A 134 2.58 8.63 -11.50
N LEU A 135 2.79 7.54 -10.78
CA LEU A 135 4.06 7.27 -10.09
C LEU A 135 5.12 6.66 -11.00
N GLY A 136 4.76 6.23 -12.20
CA GLY A 136 5.69 5.68 -13.18
C GLY A 136 5.57 4.19 -13.42
N PHE A 137 4.56 3.53 -12.85
CA PHE A 137 4.28 2.12 -13.12
C PHE A 137 3.50 1.97 -14.42
N ALA A 138 3.78 0.89 -15.14
CA ALA A 138 3.05 0.52 -16.36
C ALA A 138 2.50 -0.90 -16.22
N ALA A 139 1.30 -1.13 -16.74
CA ALA A 139 0.68 -2.45 -16.72
C ALA A 139 1.54 -3.46 -17.50
N THR A 140 1.72 -4.65 -16.93
CA THR A 140 2.46 -5.75 -17.57
C THR A 140 1.54 -6.83 -18.10
N GLY A 141 0.25 -6.73 -17.86
CA GLY A 141 -0.76 -7.67 -18.32
C GLY A 141 -2.16 -7.11 -18.16
N PRO A 142 -3.18 -7.86 -18.58
CA PRO A 142 -4.56 -7.43 -18.42
C PRO A 142 -5.02 -7.51 -16.98
N LYS A 143 -6.18 -6.90 -16.71
CA LYS A 143 -6.86 -7.03 -15.42
C LYS A 143 -7.07 -8.50 -15.07
N VAL A 144 -6.76 -8.86 -13.82
CA VAL A 144 -6.99 -10.19 -13.26
C VAL A 144 -8.14 -10.09 -12.26
N GLU A 145 -9.13 -10.97 -12.40
CA GLU A 145 -10.19 -11.10 -11.40
C GLU A 145 -10.10 -12.48 -10.76
N THR A 146 -9.94 -12.53 -9.45
CA THR A 146 -9.82 -13.78 -8.72
C THR A 146 -10.17 -13.57 -7.25
N GLY A 147 -10.84 -14.56 -6.66
CA GLY A 147 -11.12 -14.53 -5.21
C GLY A 147 -11.82 -13.27 -4.72
N GLY A 148 -12.75 -12.71 -5.52
CA GLY A 148 -13.53 -11.53 -5.13
C GLY A 148 -12.80 -10.20 -5.23
N ILE A 149 -11.59 -10.18 -5.79
CA ILE A 149 -10.83 -8.96 -6.04
C ILE A 149 -10.44 -8.85 -7.51
N ALA A 150 -10.10 -7.64 -7.92
CA ALA A 150 -9.54 -7.41 -9.26
C ALA A 150 -8.29 -6.56 -9.12
N PHE A 151 -7.28 -6.86 -9.91
CA PHE A 151 -6.07 -6.06 -9.92
C PHE A 151 -5.42 -6.07 -11.31
N VAL A 152 -4.56 -5.08 -11.54
CA VAL A 152 -3.71 -4.99 -12.74
C VAL A 152 -2.27 -5.12 -12.30
N PRO A 153 -1.52 -6.13 -12.79
CA PRO A 153 -0.08 -6.21 -12.49
C PRO A 153 0.66 -5.09 -13.19
N MET A 154 1.54 -4.43 -12.46
CA MET A 154 2.29 -3.29 -12.97
C MET A 154 3.76 -3.38 -12.58
N ARG A 155 4.61 -2.71 -13.35
CA ARG A 155 6.05 -2.70 -13.14
C ARG A 155 6.63 -1.32 -13.45
N MET A 156 7.65 -0.96 -12.68
CA MET A 156 8.46 0.23 -12.91
C MET A 156 9.91 -0.23 -13.06
N GLU A 157 10.48 -0.07 -14.24
CA GLU A 157 11.91 -0.30 -14.45
C GLU A 157 12.71 0.88 -13.93
N LEU A 158 13.84 0.58 -13.28
CA LEU A 158 14.77 1.62 -12.88
C LEU A 158 15.75 1.83 -14.01
N THR A 159 15.88 3.09 -14.43
CA THR A 159 16.91 3.47 -15.42
C THR A 159 18.25 3.56 -14.70
N ALA A 160 19.26 3.00 -15.31
CA ALA A 160 20.62 3.07 -14.79
C ALA A 160 21.15 4.53 -14.81
#